data_8b43fe1fda0f9a218094bd644afe66c3
#
_entry.id   8b43fe1fda0f9a218094bd644afe66c3
#
_cell.length_a   1.000
_cell.length_b   1.000
_cell.length_c   1.000
_cell.angle_alpha   90.00
_cell.angle_beta   90.00
_cell.angle_gamma   90.00
#
_symmetry.space_group_name_H-M   'P 1'
#
loop_
_entity.id
_entity.type
_entity.pdbx_description
1 polymer ?
#
loop_
_entity_poly.entity_id
_entity_poly.type
_entity_poly.pdbx_seq_one_letter_code
_entity_poly.pdbx_strand_id
1 'polypeptide(L)'
;MAFAGLSCMALLGLPQSAVAQDMTVYPYAEDYQVITRDGAWCWFSDPRAIYVDDKMFGGFVDKEGSIWAFCYDPSTCQSKQYKLFNKLDYDDHANPSIMALSDQRLVLFFSAHGGTKNSPIYYAVSKYPSDISSWEEVQEINPEMEGSLGVCYTNPVMLSDENNRVYLFFRGRDFKPTCIYTDDLKTWSQPINLVRNDPGYGQGGRPYTKITTNHKDKIFFAFTDAHPRDRATNSIYFMMYKNGKICKADGTVVSETLGSIIPSQVDKVYDATRTFDKAWIWDIAFDESEKPILVYARFSDRDNKHSYWYARWNGIKWENHKITDAGQWFQRTEYVKEKPEYECNYSGGVYLDHENPNILYTSRP
;
A
#
# COMPACT_ATOMS: atom_id res chain seq x y z
N MET A 1 -4.51 -3.59 -37.18
CA MET A 1 -4.48 -4.03 -35.80
C MET A 1 -5.14 -2.94 -34.98
N ALA A 2 -6.32 -3.19 -34.49
CA ALA A 2 -7.13 -2.17 -33.83
C ALA A 2 -6.91 -2.32 -32.32
N PHE A 3 -6.23 -1.37 -31.72
CA PHE A 3 -6.27 -1.17 -30.28
C PHE A 3 -7.67 -0.66 -29.94
N ALA A 4 -8.42 -1.44 -29.17
CA ALA A 4 -9.64 -0.97 -28.56
C ALA A 4 -9.25 0.05 -27.48
N GLY A 5 -9.43 1.34 -27.81
CA GLY A 5 -9.17 2.42 -26.88
C GLY A 5 -10.11 2.34 -25.68
N LEU A 6 -9.56 2.22 -24.49
CA LEU A 6 -10.25 2.62 -23.26
C LEU A 6 -10.57 4.11 -23.39
N SER A 7 -11.87 4.42 -23.52
CA SER A 7 -12.33 5.81 -23.46
C SER A 7 -12.29 6.27 -22.01
N CYS A 8 -11.17 6.85 -21.58
CA CYS A 8 -11.07 7.58 -20.33
C CYS A 8 -11.68 8.97 -20.54
N MET A 9 -12.77 9.28 -19.84
CA MET A 9 -13.26 10.65 -19.75
C MET A 9 -12.38 11.44 -18.78
N ALA A 10 -11.62 12.38 -19.30
CA ALA A 10 -10.91 13.37 -18.52
C ALA A 10 -11.92 14.32 -17.85
N LEU A 11 -11.91 14.38 -16.54
CA LEU A 11 -12.63 15.41 -15.78
C LEU A 11 -11.82 16.73 -15.82
N LEU A 12 -12.09 17.53 -16.83
CA LEU A 12 -11.70 18.95 -16.83
C LEU A 12 -12.59 19.69 -15.83
N GLY A 13 -11.95 20.47 -14.96
CA GLY A 13 -12.58 21.16 -13.83
C GLY A 13 -13.85 21.91 -14.19
N LEU A 14 -14.96 21.49 -13.59
CA LEU A 14 -16.24 22.16 -13.62
C LEU A 14 -16.67 22.58 -12.21
N PRO A 15 -17.40 23.69 -12.07
CA PRO A 15 -17.89 24.16 -10.78
C PRO A 15 -18.96 23.21 -10.22
N GLN A 16 -19.08 23.22 -8.89
CA GLN A 16 -19.93 22.39 -8.05
C GLN A 16 -21.34 22.11 -8.58
N SER A 17 -21.48 21.10 -9.37
CA SER A 17 -22.67 20.24 -9.51
C SER A 17 -22.31 19.07 -10.45
N ALA A 18 -21.47 18.17 -9.97
CA ALA A 18 -21.24 16.92 -10.71
C ALA A 18 -22.49 16.04 -10.57
N VAL A 19 -23.35 16.10 -11.57
CA VAL A 19 -24.32 15.05 -11.85
C VAL A 19 -23.51 13.79 -12.16
N ALA A 20 -23.79 12.71 -11.44
CA ALA A 20 -23.21 11.40 -11.74
C ALA A 20 -23.48 11.07 -13.21
N GLN A 21 -22.46 11.14 -14.04
CA GLN A 21 -22.57 10.66 -15.41
C GLN A 21 -22.62 9.14 -15.39
N ASP A 22 -23.44 8.59 -16.29
CA ASP A 22 -23.60 7.15 -16.51
C ASP A 22 -22.25 6.42 -16.49
N MET A 23 -22.08 5.61 -15.46
CA MET A 23 -20.93 4.72 -15.37
C MET A 23 -21.13 3.59 -16.35
N THR A 24 -20.28 3.49 -17.34
CA THR A 24 -20.24 2.31 -18.21
C THR A 24 -19.79 1.14 -17.34
N VAL A 25 -20.75 0.29 -16.98
CA VAL A 25 -20.46 -1.00 -16.35
C VAL A 25 -19.93 -1.91 -17.44
N TYR A 26 -18.64 -2.18 -17.44
CA TYR A 26 -18.08 -3.18 -18.35
C TYR A 26 -18.64 -4.55 -18.01
N PRO A 27 -19.17 -5.27 -19.00
CA PRO A 27 -19.69 -6.60 -18.75
C PRO A 27 -18.54 -7.57 -18.49
N TYR A 28 -18.52 -8.08 -17.29
CA TYR A 28 -17.99 -9.34 -16.76
C TYR A 28 -16.69 -9.95 -17.32
N ALA A 29 -16.08 -10.61 -16.43
CA ALA A 29 -15.01 -11.65 -16.33
C ALA A 29 -14.43 -12.32 -17.61
N GLU A 30 -15.01 -12.17 -18.77
CA GLU A 30 -14.49 -12.74 -20.02
C GLU A 30 -13.25 -11.98 -20.55
N ASP A 31 -13.10 -10.71 -20.15
CA ASP A 31 -11.98 -9.87 -20.58
C ASP A 31 -10.79 -9.85 -19.60
N TYR A 32 -10.87 -10.58 -18.48
CA TYR A 32 -9.79 -10.62 -17.49
C TYR A 32 -8.85 -11.80 -17.76
N GLN A 33 -7.55 -11.49 -17.78
CA GLN A 33 -6.53 -12.53 -17.78
C GLN A 33 -6.31 -13.04 -16.35
N VAL A 34 -6.52 -14.33 -16.14
CA VAL A 34 -6.37 -14.95 -14.82
C VAL A 34 -4.91 -15.36 -14.62
N ILE A 35 -4.22 -14.72 -13.67
CA ILE A 35 -2.87 -15.12 -13.27
C ILE A 35 -2.94 -16.40 -12.45
N THR A 36 -3.79 -16.45 -11.45
CA THR A 36 -4.02 -17.64 -10.61
C THR A 36 -5.46 -17.68 -10.12
N ARG A 37 -5.96 -18.90 -9.83
CA ARG A 37 -7.25 -19.11 -9.13
C ARG A 37 -7.05 -19.50 -7.66
N ASP A 38 -5.81 -19.52 -7.21
CA ASP A 38 -5.40 -19.89 -5.87
C ASP A 38 -4.36 -18.87 -5.39
N GLY A 39 -4.81 -17.65 -5.13
CA GLY A 39 -3.97 -16.57 -4.67
C GLY A 39 -4.74 -15.57 -3.84
N ALA A 40 -4.11 -15.14 -2.75
CA ALA A 40 -4.60 -14.06 -1.89
C ALA A 40 -3.57 -12.94 -1.82
N TRP A 41 -4.06 -11.75 -1.46
CA TRP A 41 -3.25 -10.54 -1.29
C TRP A 41 -3.92 -9.56 -0.34
N CYS A 42 -3.11 -8.73 0.28
CA CYS A 42 -3.56 -7.60 1.10
C CYS A 42 -3.04 -6.29 0.51
N TRP A 43 -3.82 -5.22 0.60
CA TRP A 43 -3.47 -3.94 -0.05
C TRP A 43 -2.39 -3.13 0.68
N PHE A 44 -1.83 -3.61 1.77
CA PHE A 44 -0.76 -2.95 2.52
C PHE A 44 0.65 -3.47 2.22
N SER A 45 0.80 -4.52 1.40
CA SER A 45 2.09 -4.97 0.87
C SER A 45 2.22 -4.46 -0.57
N ASP A 46 3.03 -3.46 -0.80
CA ASP A 46 3.23 -2.82 -2.11
C ASP A 46 4.71 -2.69 -2.47
N PRO A 47 5.06 -2.64 -3.76
CA PRO A 47 4.21 -2.97 -4.91
C PRO A 47 3.84 -4.45 -4.93
N ARG A 48 2.59 -4.77 -5.25
CA ARG A 48 2.14 -6.16 -5.46
C ARG A 48 2.48 -6.67 -6.84
N ALA A 49 2.60 -5.75 -7.78
CA ALA A 49 3.07 -6.00 -9.13
C ALA A 49 3.82 -4.78 -9.65
N ILE A 50 4.79 -5.02 -10.52
CA ILE A 50 5.57 -4.01 -11.24
C ILE A 50 5.60 -4.35 -12.72
N TYR A 51 5.84 -3.34 -13.55
CA TYR A 51 6.01 -3.49 -14.99
C TYR A 51 7.47 -3.23 -15.35
N VAL A 52 8.15 -4.22 -15.89
CA VAL A 52 9.57 -4.17 -16.25
C VAL A 52 9.75 -4.92 -17.55
N ASP A 53 10.51 -4.36 -18.50
CA ASP A 53 10.84 -5.00 -19.77
C ASP A 53 9.60 -5.58 -20.50
N ASP A 54 8.55 -4.74 -20.61
CA ASP A 54 7.27 -5.03 -21.25
C ASP A 54 6.50 -6.22 -20.65
N LYS A 55 6.80 -6.59 -19.41
CA LYS A 55 6.12 -7.66 -18.66
C LYS A 55 5.71 -7.22 -17.28
N MET A 56 4.64 -7.79 -16.79
CA MET A 56 4.18 -7.60 -15.42
C MET A 56 4.74 -8.71 -14.52
N PHE A 57 5.37 -8.33 -13.43
CA PHE A 57 5.87 -9.22 -12.40
C PHE A 57 5.20 -8.94 -11.07
N GLY A 58 4.95 -9.97 -10.29
CA GLY A 58 4.35 -9.82 -8.97
C GLY A 58 4.41 -11.10 -8.16
N GLY A 59 3.66 -11.12 -7.06
CA GLY A 59 3.58 -12.30 -6.22
C GLY A 59 2.25 -12.43 -5.50
N PHE A 60 2.00 -13.62 -4.97
CA PHE A 60 0.82 -13.96 -4.19
C PHE A 60 1.13 -15.05 -3.15
N VAL A 61 0.24 -15.21 -2.20
CA VAL A 61 0.23 -16.34 -1.27
C VAL A 61 -0.88 -17.30 -1.67
N ASP A 62 -0.60 -18.60 -1.74
CA ASP A 62 -1.60 -19.61 -2.08
C ASP A 62 -2.39 -20.08 -0.83
N LYS A 63 -3.42 -20.88 -1.04
CA LYS A 63 -4.26 -21.45 0.03
C LYS A 63 -3.52 -22.35 1.03
N GLU A 64 -2.29 -22.76 0.72
CA GLU A 64 -1.44 -23.51 1.63
C GLU A 64 -0.42 -22.65 2.37
N GLY A 65 -0.45 -21.33 2.12
CA GLY A 65 0.47 -20.37 2.69
C GLY A 65 1.83 -20.33 2.02
N SER A 66 1.97 -20.86 0.80
CA SER A 66 3.21 -20.78 0.05
C SER A 66 3.31 -19.48 -0.73
N ILE A 67 4.52 -18.96 -0.89
CA ILE A 67 4.80 -17.72 -1.61
C ILE A 67 5.19 -18.02 -3.04
N TRP A 68 4.54 -17.33 -3.97
CA TRP A 68 4.76 -17.47 -5.39
C TRP A 68 5.16 -16.15 -6.03
N ALA A 69 6.05 -16.22 -7.01
CA ALA A 69 6.29 -15.17 -7.99
C ALA A 69 5.51 -15.47 -9.27
N PHE A 70 5.05 -14.45 -9.99
CA PHE A 70 4.49 -14.60 -11.32
C PHE A 70 5.08 -13.59 -12.31
N CYS A 71 5.05 -13.96 -13.57
CA CYS A 71 5.32 -13.10 -14.72
C CYS A 71 4.15 -13.22 -15.68
N TYR A 72 3.60 -12.10 -16.12
CA TYR A 72 2.61 -12.04 -17.19
C TYR A 72 3.18 -11.25 -18.37
N ASP A 73 3.13 -11.83 -19.55
CA ASP A 73 3.53 -11.22 -20.81
C ASP A 73 2.30 -10.78 -21.60
N PRO A 74 2.02 -9.46 -21.68
CA PRO A 74 0.84 -8.96 -22.40
C PRO A 74 0.88 -9.25 -23.91
N SER A 75 2.07 -9.38 -24.50
CA SER A 75 2.23 -9.62 -25.95
C SER A 75 1.75 -11.00 -26.37
N THR A 76 1.89 -11.98 -25.47
CA THR A 76 1.49 -13.38 -25.69
C THR A 76 0.26 -13.80 -24.90
N CYS A 77 -0.22 -12.94 -23.98
CA CYS A 77 -1.25 -13.24 -23.01
C CYS A 77 -0.94 -14.49 -22.16
N GLN A 78 0.33 -14.75 -21.89
CA GLN A 78 0.78 -15.90 -21.11
C GLN A 78 1.30 -15.50 -19.73
N SER A 79 1.01 -16.32 -18.74
CA SER A 79 1.57 -16.21 -17.40
C SER A 79 2.47 -17.40 -17.07
N LYS A 80 3.53 -17.11 -16.30
CA LYS A 80 4.40 -18.12 -15.66
C LYS A 80 4.38 -17.88 -14.17
N GLN A 81 4.57 -18.94 -13.41
CA GLN A 81 4.61 -18.90 -11.95
C GLN A 81 5.79 -19.70 -11.43
N TYR A 82 6.33 -19.27 -10.29
CA TYR A 82 7.42 -19.94 -9.60
C TYR A 82 7.14 -19.95 -8.10
N LYS A 83 7.14 -21.14 -7.48
CA LYS A 83 7.01 -21.27 -6.03
C LYS A 83 8.33 -20.90 -5.38
N LEU A 84 8.35 -19.76 -4.69
CA LEU A 84 9.57 -19.24 -4.06
C LEU A 84 9.78 -19.79 -2.65
N PHE A 85 8.71 -19.94 -1.87
CA PHE A 85 8.77 -20.42 -0.49
C PHE A 85 7.59 -21.34 -0.18
N ASN A 86 7.81 -22.34 0.64
CA ASN A 86 6.80 -23.35 0.92
C ASN A 86 6.21 -23.18 2.32
N LYS A 87 4.88 -23.01 2.41
CA LYS A 87 4.10 -23.01 3.66
C LYS A 87 4.62 -22.02 4.70
N LEU A 88 4.69 -20.73 4.33
CA LEU A 88 5.05 -19.66 5.25
C LEU A 88 3.93 -19.39 6.26
N ASP A 89 2.77 -18.99 5.74
CA ASP A 89 1.61 -18.61 6.57
C ASP A 89 0.32 -18.63 5.73
N TYR A 90 -0.72 -19.23 6.25
CA TYR A 90 -2.04 -19.28 5.65
C TYR A 90 -2.82 -17.98 5.98
N ASP A 91 -2.35 -16.87 5.43
CA ASP A 91 -2.91 -15.55 5.68
C ASP A 91 -2.63 -14.63 4.49
N ASP A 92 -3.59 -13.82 4.07
CA ASP A 92 -3.45 -12.89 2.95
C ASP A 92 -2.43 -11.77 3.22
N HIS A 93 -2.16 -11.45 4.49
CA HIS A 93 -1.15 -10.48 4.90
C HIS A 93 0.30 -10.97 4.65
N ALA A 94 0.46 -12.25 4.33
CA ALA A 94 1.75 -12.83 3.97
C ALA A 94 2.10 -12.64 2.49
N ASN A 95 1.23 -11.99 1.70
CA ASN A 95 1.53 -11.74 0.29
C ASN A 95 2.82 -10.94 0.11
N PRO A 96 3.65 -11.30 -0.88
CA PRO A 96 4.91 -10.61 -1.13
C PRO A 96 4.70 -9.25 -1.78
N SER A 97 5.71 -8.39 -1.59
CA SER A 97 5.95 -7.19 -2.39
C SER A 97 7.16 -7.39 -3.30
N ILE A 98 7.18 -6.70 -4.44
CA ILE A 98 8.20 -6.89 -5.46
C ILE A 98 8.84 -5.57 -5.85
N MET A 99 10.14 -5.58 -6.15
CA MET A 99 10.85 -4.47 -6.77
C MET A 99 11.83 -5.00 -7.81
N ALA A 100 12.25 -4.12 -8.72
CA ALA A 100 13.38 -4.36 -9.61
C ALA A 100 14.61 -3.56 -9.14
N LEU A 101 15.77 -4.18 -9.21
CA LEU A 101 17.06 -3.53 -9.02
C LEU A 101 17.46 -2.74 -10.28
N SER A 102 18.50 -1.93 -10.18
CA SER A 102 19.04 -1.17 -11.33
C SER A 102 19.53 -2.05 -12.49
N ASP A 103 19.88 -3.30 -12.23
CA ASP A 103 20.24 -4.31 -13.23
C ASP A 103 19.03 -5.16 -13.69
N GLN A 104 17.81 -4.73 -13.36
CA GLN A 104 16.53 -5.39 -13.65
C GLN A 104 16.34 -6.77 -13.00
N ARG A 105 17.21 -7.21 -12.12
CA ARG A 105 16.91 -8.37 -11.28
C ARG A 105 15.78 -8.05 -10.32
N LEU A 106 14.92 -9.02 -10.09
CA LEU A 106 13.73 -8.89 -9.25
C LEU A 106 14.06 -9.27 -7.82
N VAL A 107 13.47 -8.55 -6.87
CA VAL A 107 13.53 -8.90 -5.45
C VAL A 107 12.12 -9.02 -4.92
N LEU A 108 11.78 -10.16 -4.33
CA LEU A 108 10.55 -10.35 -3.57
C LEU A 108 10.85 -10.31 -2.07
N PHE A 109 10.07 -9.51 -1.35
CA PHE A 109 10.08 -9.46 0.11
C PHE A 109 8.76 -10.00 0.65
N PHE A 110 8.81 -10.79 1.71
CA PHE A 110 7.63 -11.37 2.33
C PHE A 110 7.86 -11.71 3.81
N SER A 111 6.79 -11.83 4.58
CA SER A 111 6.83 -12.21 5.99
C SER A 111 5.52 -12.85 6.41
N ALA A 112 5.53 -13.66 7.47
CA ALA A 112 4.29 -14.16 8.08
C ALA A 112 3.49 -13.03 8.74
N HIS A 113 2.17 -13.17 8.79
CA HIS A 113 1.31 -12.23 9.49
C HIS A 113 1.32 -12.46 11.00
N GLY A 114 1.71 -11.43 11.73
CA GLY A 114 1.61 -11.47 13.20
C GLY A 114 2.38 -12.58 13.89
N GLY A 115 3.33 -13.19 13.19
CA GLY A 115 4.10 -14.31 13.68
C GLY A 115 4.71 -14.09 15.07
N THR A 116 5.45 -15.05 15.57
CA THR A 116 6.11 -14.95 16.88
C THR A 116 7.09 -13.78 16.92
N LYS A 117 7.50 -13.39 18.11
CA LYS A 117 8.47 -12.30 18.34
C LYS A 117 9.72 -12.36 17.43
N ASN A 118 10.07 -13.53 16.94
CA ASN A 118 11.28 -13.77 16.15
C ASN A 118 10.96 -14.10 14.67
N SER A 119 9.75 -13.83 14.17
CA SER A 119 9.45 -14.03 12.76
C SER A 119 10.29 -13.09 11.90
N PRO A 120 11.09 -13.62 10.97
CA PRO A 120 11.91 -12.80 10.09
C PRO A 120 11.09 -12.17 8.97
N ILE A 121 11.71 -11.20 8.29
CA ILE A 121 11.35 -10.83 6.93
C ILE A 121 12.23 -11.68 6.02
N TYR A 122 11.63 -12.26 4.99
CA TYR A 122 12.33 -13.03 3.97
C TYR A 122 12.47 -12.19 2.70
N TYR A 123 13.53 -12.47 1.94
CA TYR A 123 13.63 -11.97 0.58
C TYR A 123 14.43 -12.93 -0.31
N ALA A 124 14.18 -12.86 -1.59
CA ALA A 124 14.98 -13.54 -2.59
C ALA A 124 15.22 -12.63 -3.80
N VAL A 125 16.36 -12.79 -4.44
CA VAL A 125 16.77 -12.08 -5.66
C VAL A 125 16.72 -13.02 -6.85
N SER A 126 16.14 -12.61 -7.97
CA SER A 126 16.21 -13.41 -9.19
C SER A 126 17.65 -13.49 -9.69
N LYS A 127 18.05 -14.65 -10.25
CA LYS A 127 19.42 -14.81 -10.79
C LYS A 127 19.67 -14.00 -12.05
N TYR A 128 18.60 -13.75 -12.81
CA TYR A 128 18.69 -13.09 -14.10
C TYR A 128 17.72 -11.89 -14.15
N PRO A 129 18.07 -10.84 -14.93
CA PRO A 129 17.18 -9.70 -15.16
C PRO A 129 15.82 -10.12 -15.73
N SER A 130 14.73 -9.52 -15.26
CA SER A 130 13.36 -9.72 -15.75
C SER A 130 12.94 -11.19 -15.89
N ASP A 131 13.44 -12.06 -14.99
CA ASP A 131 13.20 -13.50 -15.05
C ASP A 131 12.88 -14.09 -13.67
N ILE A 132 11.76 -14.84 -13.60
CA ILE A 132 11.33 -15.53 -12.39
C ILE A 132 11.69 -17.03 -12.38
N SER A 133 12.33 -17.53 -13.41
CA SER A 133 12.59 -18.98 -13.56
C SER A 133 13.66 -19.52 -12.60
N SER A 134 14.49 -18.64 -12.05
CA SER A 134 15.56 -19.01 -11.14
C SER A 134 15.86 -17.89 -10.13
N TRP A 135 15.98 -18.28 -8.86
CA TRP A 135 16.22 -17.40 -7.74
C TRP A 135 17.49 -17.77 -6.99
N GLU A 136 18.11 -16.79 -6.34
CA GLU A 136 19.12 -17.05 -5.33
C GLU A 136 18.45 -17.67 -4.09
N GLU A 137 19.25 -18.16 -3.16
CA GLU A 137 18.73 -18.70 -1.90
C GLU A 137 17.97 -17.63 -1.12
N VAL A 138 16.82 -17.99 -0.56
CA VAL A 138 16.03 -17.10 0.29
C VAL A 138 16.84 -16.69 1.51
N GLN A 139 16.91 -15.39 1.73
CA GLN A 139 17.61 -14.79 2.86
C GLN A 139 16.62 -14.35 3.94
N GLU A 140 17.10 -14.27 5.17
CA GLU A 140 16.34 -13.80 6.33
C GLU A 140 16.87 -12.45 6.83
N ILE A 141 15.97 -11.55 7.14
CA ILE A 141 16.26 -10.31 7.86
C ILE A 141 15.58 -10.42 9.23
N ASN A 142 16.36 -10.32 10.28
CA ASN A 142 15.89 -10.37 11.67
C ASN A 142 16.07 -9.00 12.32
N PRO A 143 15.13 -8.03 12.12
CA PRO A 143 15.28 -6.71 12.72
C PRO A 143 15.18 -6.81 14.25
N GLU A 144 16.19 -6.30 14.94
CA GLU A 144 16.17 -6.20 16.39
C GLU A 144 15.23 -5.09 16.84
N MET A 145 14.02 -5.45 17.24
CA MET A 145 12.99 -4.50 17.69
C MET A 145 12.40 -4.92 19.03
N GLU A 146 12.04 -3.93 19.83
CA GLU A 146 11.19 -4.15 21.00
C GLU A 146 9.75 -4.44 20.59
N GLY A 147 8.99 -5.11 21.45
CA GLY A 147 7.59 -5.45 21.23
C GLY A 147 7.33 -6.95 21.10
N SER A 148 6.08 -7.32 21.00
CA SER A 148 5.62 -8.72 21.17
C SER A 148 5.17 -9.40 19.89
N LEU A 149 4.73 -8.64 18.87
CA LEU A 149 4.16 -9.15 17.65
C LEU A 149 5.18 -9.17 16.51
N GLY A 150 4.98 -10.06 15.56
CA GLY A 150 5.81 -10.20 14.37
C GLY A 150 5.60 -9.06 13.36
N VAL A 151 6.35 -9.13 12.29
CA VAL A 151 6.35 -8.14 11.20
C VAL A 151 5.45 -8.58 10.05
N CYS A 152 4.90 -7.63 9.29
CA CYS A 152 4.20 -7.91 8.02
C CYS A 152 4.13 -6.65 7.14
N TYR A 153 3.54 -6.77 5.95
CA TYR A 153 3.34 -5.68 5.00
C TYR A 153 4.66 -5.06 4.54
N THR A 154 5.46 -5.84 3.84
CA THR A 154 6.69 -5.35 3.23
C THR A 154 6.40 -4.37 2.10
N ASN A 155 7.16 -3.27 2.04
CA ASN A 155 7.04 -2.22 1.02
C ASN A 155 8.45 -1.72 0.66
N PRO A 156 9.11 -2.32 -0.35
CA PRO A 156 10.43 -1.89 -0.77
C PRO A 156 10.38 -0.64 -1.65
N VAL A 157 11.35 0.24 -1.44
CA VAL A 157 11.56 1.45 -2.24
C VAL A 157 13.05 1.62 -2.51
N MET A 158 13.43 1.98 -3.74
CA MET A 158 14.81 2.29 -4.09
C MET A 158 14.92 3.74 -4.55
N LEU A 159 15.94 4.47 -4.06
CA LEU A 159 16.21 5.85 -4.42
C LEU A 159 17.54 5.97 -5.18
N SER A 160 17.48 6.43 -6.45
CA SER A 160 18.64 6.52 -7.31
C SER A 160 19.63 7.62 -6.86
N ASP A 161 19.16 8.73 -6.33
CA ASP A 161 20.01 9.82 -5.84
C ASP A 161 20.73 9.46 -4.52
N GLU A 162 20.37 8.33 -3.91
CA GLU A 162 21.03 7.75 -2.75
C GLU A 162 21.83 6.47 -3.11
N ASN A 163 22.45 6.43 -4.28
CA ASN A 163 23.24 5.29 -4.79
C ASN A 163 22.43 3.98 -4.88
N ASN A 164 21.16 4.06 -5.26
CA ASN A 164 20.21 2.95 -5.30
C ASN A 164 19.99 2.27 -3.94
N ARG A 165 20.08 3.04 -2.87
CA ARG A 165 19.73 2.55 -1.53
C ARG A 165 18.31 2.01 -1.52
N VAL A 166 18.14 0.80 -0.99
CA VAL A 166 16.85 0.15 -0.79
C VAL A 166 16.36 0.42 0.62
N TYR A 167 15.20 1.03 0.72
CA TYR A 167 14.43 1.16 1.94
C TYR A 167 13.36 0.08 1.97
N LEU A 168 13.25 -0.64 3.07
CA LEU A 168 12.20 -1.61 3.30
C LEU A 168 11.31 -1.12 4.43
N PHE A 169 10.11 -0.70 4.08
CA PHE A 169 9.07 -0.33 5.04
C PHE A 169 8.21 -1.54 5.35
N PHE A 170 7.75 -1.64 6.59
CA PHE A 170 6.89 -2.73 7.03
C PHE A 170 6.13 -2.33 8.30
N ARG A 171 5.10 -3.07 8.61
CA ARG A 171 4.47 -3.00 9.92
C ARG A 171 5.33 -3.78 10.90
N GLY A 172 6.06 -3.07 11.74
CA GLY A 172 6.92 -3.64 12.77
C GLY A 172 6.14 -4.08 14.01
N ARG A 173 6.88 -4.37 15.07
CA ARG A 173 6.30 -4.84 16.32
C ARG A 173 5.36 -3.82 16.93
N ASP A 174 4.39 -4.31 17.70
CA ASP A 174 3.31 -3.52 18.24
C ASP A 174 2.57 -2.68 17.18
N PHE A 175 2.53 -3.21 15.94
CA PHE A 175 1.84 -2.62 14.79
C PHE A 175 2.34 -1.23 14.39
N LYS A 176 3.62 -0.92 14.61
CA LYS A 176 4.20 0.38 14.26
C LYS A 176 4.82 0.37 12.87
N PRO A 177 4.52 1.36 12.02
CA PRO A 177 5.25 1.55 10.78
C PRO A 177 6.75 1.70 11.06
N THR A 178 7.54 0.83 10.44
CA THR A 178 8.98 0.70 10.68
C THR A 178 9.70 0.67 9.34
N CYS A 179 10.94 1.09 9.33
CA CYS A 179 11.83 1.07 8.19
C CYS A 179 13.18 0.50 8.55
N ILE A 180 13.78 -0.24 7.65
CA ILE A 180 15.21 -0.55 7.56
C ILE A 180 15.69 -0.20 6.17
N TYR A 181 17.01 -0.02 5.99
CA TYR A 181 17.58 0.22 4.66
C TYR A 181 18.90 -0.55 4.47
N THR A 182 19.28 -0.68 3.21
CA THR A 182 20.50 -1.36 2.81
C THR A 182 21.06 -0.76 1.52
N ASP A 183 22.37 -0.82 1.34
CA ASP A 183 23.07 -0.43 0.12
C ASP A 183 23.55 -1.65 -0.69
N ASP A 184 23.45 -2.88 -0.14
CA ASP A 184 24.03 -4.09 -0.72
C ASP A 184 23.12 -5.33 -0.67
N LEU A 185 21.91 -5.20 -0.14
CA LEU A 185 20.97 -6.28 0.17
C LEU A 185 21.50 -7.34 1.16
N LYS A 186 22.61 -7.09 1.81
CA LYS A 186 23.24 -8.03 2.77
C LYS A 186 23.29 -7.47 4.16
N THR A 187 23.67 -6.21 4.27
CA THR A 187 23.78 -5.49 5.54
C THR A 187 22.61 -4.53 5.68
N TRP A 188 21.81 -4.72 6.72
CA TRP A 188 20.63 -3.91 7.00
C TRP A 188 20.86 -2.97 8.17
N SER A 189 20.30 -1.78 8.09
CA SER A 189 20.34 -0.80 9.17
C SER A 189 19.57 -1.27 10.40
N GLN A 190 19.80 -0.61 11.54
CA GLN A 190 18.90 -0.74 12.68
C GLN A 190 17.48 -0.27 12.31
N PRO A 191 16.44 -0.87 12.90
CA PRO A 191 15.05 -0.48 12.65
C PRO A 191 14.76 0.96 13.11
N ILE A 192 14.07 1.69 12.24
CA ILE A 192 13.62 3.06 12.48
C ILE A 192 12.10 3.04 12.63
N ASN A 193 11.59 3.40 13.79
CA ASN A 193 10.15 3.59 13.96
C ASN A 193 9.72 4.86 13.21
N LEU A 194 8.93 4.71 12.15
CA LEU A 194 8.56 5.80 11.26
C LEU A 194 7.52 6.73 11.90
N VAL A 195 6.46 6.13 12.44
CA VAL A 195 5.33 6.87 13.05
C VAL A 195 5.09 6.35 14.46
N ARG A 196 5.07 7.27 15.41
CA ARG A 196 4.69 7.03 16.81
C ARG A 196 3.29 7.58 17.09
N ASN A 197 2.65 7.12 18.15
CA ASN A 197 1.38 7.68 18.57
C ASN A 197 1.57 9.10 19.13
N ASP A 198 0.59 9.96 18.92
CA ASP A 198 0.51 11.21 19.67
C ASP A 198 0.37 10.93 21.17
N PRO A 199 0.96 11.77 22.03
CA PRO A 199 0.69 11.75 23.46
C PRO A 199 -0.82 11.84 23.71
N GLY A 200 -1.36 10.94 24.53
CA GLY A 200 -2.79 10.87 24.82
C GLY A 200 -3.58 9.83 24.02
N TYR A 201 -3.03 9.30 22.91
CA TYR A 201 -3.67 8.17 22.19
C TYR A 201 -3.46 6.81 22.85
N GLY A 202 -2.67 6.72 23.90
CA GLY A 202 -2.30 5.47 24.52
C GLY A 202 -1.44 4.57 23.61
N GLN A 203 -1.09 3.39 24.11
CA GLN A 203 -0.23 2.45 23.36
C GLN A 203 -0.94 1.74 22.20
N GLY A 204 -2.26 1.81 22.10
CA GLY A 204 -3.09 1.03 21.18
C GLY A 204 -3.22 1.56 19.75
N GLY A 205 -2.52 2.65 19.38
CA GLY A 205 -2.54 3.12 17.99
C GLY A 205 -1.71 2.22 17.09
N ARG A 206 -2.32 1.76 15.99
CA ARG A 206 -1.63 0.99 14.94
C ARG A 206 -1.85 1.67 13.61
N PRO A 207 -1.02 2.67 13.28
CA PRO A 207 -1.10 3.39 12.02
C PRO A 207 -0.96 2.42 10.84
N TYR A 208 -1.81 2.59 9.84
CA TYR A 208 -1.68 1.92 8.55
C TYR A 208 -1.08 2.88 7.55
N THR A 209 -0.09 2.45 6.81
CA THR A 209 0.71 3.32 5.93
C THR A 209 0.64 2.83 4.50
N LYS A 210 0.44 3.76 3.57
CA LYS A 210 0.66 3.56 2.13
C LYS A 210 1.84 4.40 1.69
N ILE A 211 2.62 3.87 0.75
CA ILE A 211 3.92 4.42 0.37
C ILE A 211 4.01 4.42 -1.15
N THR A 212 4.53 5.51 -1.71
CA THR A 212 4.95 5.60 -3.10
C THR A 212 6.23 6.42 -3.21
N THR A 213 6.88 6.37 -4.35
CA THR A 213 8.18 7.02 -4.57
C THR A 213 8.31 7.53 -6.00
N ASN A 214 9.09 8.59 -6.20
CA ASN A 214 9.54 9.01 -7.53
C ASN A 214 10.78 8.22 -8.00
N HIS A 215 11.23 7.21 -7.23
CA HIS A 215 12.42 6.40 -7.46
C HIS A 215 13.74 7.21 -7.56
N LYS A 216 13.69 8.48 -7.23
CA LYS A 216 14.82 9.39 -7.33
C LYS A 216 15.28 9.88 -5.96
N ASP A 217 14.55 10.81 -5.36
CA ASP A 217 14.95 11.52 -4.14
C ASP A 217 13.84 11.61 -3.10
N LYS A 218 12.61 11.10 -3.40
CA LYS A 218 11.44 11.27 -2.54
C LYS A 218 10.69 9.97 -2.29
N ILE A 219 10.17 9.87 -1.08
CA ILE A 219 9.19 8.85 -0.67
C ILE A 219 8.00 9.58 -0.06
N PHE A 220 6.80 9.26 -0.51
CA PHE A 220 5.55 9.84 -0.05
C PHE A 220 4.81 8.85 0.82
N PHE A 221 4.29 9.32 1.94
CA PHE A 221 3.60 8.50 2.93
C PHE A 221 2.22 9.06 3.21
N ALA A 222 1.22 8.21 3.14
CA ALA A 222 -0.09 8.50 3.70
C ALA A 222 -0.39 7.48 4.81
N PHE A 223 -0.88 7.92 5.95
CA PHE A 223 -1.12 7.01 7.07
C PHE A 223 -2.32 7.44 7.92
N THR A 224 -2.78 6.53 8.76
CA THR A 224 -3.91 6.70 9.66
C THR A 224 -3.48 6.76 11.12
N ASP A 225 -4.36 7.21 12.02
CA ASP A 225 -4.15 7.07 13.46
C ASP A 225 -4.06 5.58 13.86
N ALA A 226 -4.96 4.76 13.30
CA ALA A 226 -5.12 3.36 13.67
C ALA A 226 -5.91 2.58 12.60
N HIS A 227 -6.31 1.36 12.94
CA HIS A 227 -7.37 0.65 12.24
C HIS A 227 -8.73 1.33 12.49
N PRO A 228 -9.58 1.57 11.47
CA PRO A 228 -10.85 2.27 11.64
C PRO A 228 -11.83 1.57 12.60
N ARG A 229 -11.68 0.25 12.78
CA ARG A 229 -12.46 -0.52 13.76
C ARG A 229 -12.13 -0.17 15.21
N ASP A 230 -10.90 0.23 15.47
CA ASP A 230 -10.39 0.35 16.85
C ASP A 230 -10.58 1.74 17.45
N ARG A 231 -11.05 2.69 16.68
CA ARG A 231 -11.16 4.10 17.10
C ARG A 231 -12.51 4.70 16.73
N ALA A 232 -12.98 5.61 17.59
CA ALA A 232 -14.18 6.40 17.30
C ALA A 232 -13.91 7.40 16.14
N THR A 233 -12.69 7.91 16.03
CA THR A 233 -12.23 8.75 14.95
C THR A 233 -10.92 8.16 14.38
N ASN A 234 -10.74 8.20 13.05
CA ASN A 234 -9.54 7.74 12.39
C ASN A 234 -9.24 8.65 11.20
N SER A 235 -8.28 9.54 11.38
CA SER A 235 -7.91 10.57 10.40
C SER A 235 -6.86 10.07 9.41
N ILE A 236 -6.65 10.82 8.33
CA ILE A 236 -5.60 10.57 7.34
C ILE A 236 -4.55 11.68 7.45
N TYR A 237 -3.29 11.28 7.40
CA TYR A 237 -2.13 12.15 7.47
C TYR A 237 -1.22 11.93 6.27
N PHE A 238 -0.41 12.93 5.96
CA PHE A 238 0.59 12.90 4.91
C PHE A 238 1.92 13.44 5.40
N MET A 239 3.00 12.81 4.95
CA MET A 239 4.37 13.31 5.04
C MET A 239 5.18 12.85 3.84
N MET A 240 6.33 13.49 3.60
CA MET A 240 7.24 13.18 2.53
C MET A 240 8.67 13.10 3.07
N TYR A 241 9.38 12.03 2.72
CA TYR A 241 10.84 11.97 2.86
C TYR A 241 11.50 12.62 1.65
N LYS A 242 12.48 13.46 1.90
CA LYS A 242 13.30 14.08 0.87
C LYS A 242 14.69 14.40 1.43
N ASN A 243 15.74 13.91 0.79
CA ASN A 243 17.13 14.22 1.14
C ASN A 243 17.44 14.05 2.65
N GLY A 244 17.06 12.91 3.22
CA GLY A 244 17.29 12.61 4.65
C GLY A 244 16.26 13.22 5.62
N LYS A 245 15.36 14.08 5.16
CA LYS A 245 14.41 14.85 5.99
C LYS A 245 12.98 14.41 5.81
N ILE A 246 12.16 14.60 6.83
CA ILE A 246 10.71 14.50 6.72
C ILE A 246 10.11 15.90 6.55
N CYS A 247 9.27 16.05 5.54
CA CYS A 247 8.61 17.29 5.17
C CYS A 247 7.09 17.13 5.08
N LYS A 248 6.39 18.24 5.17
CA LYS A 248 4.97 18.39 4.75
C LYS A 248 4.86 18.50 3.22
N ALA A 249 3.63 18.52 2.72
CA ALA A 249 3.35 18.67 1.29
C ALA A 249 3.82 20.01 0.71
N ASP A 250 3.90 21.07 1.53
CA ASP A 250 4.43 22.37 1.15
C ASP A 250 5.97 22.47 1.22
N GLY A 251 6.66 21.37 1.58
CA GLY A 251 8.10 21.32 1.74
C GLY A 251 8.61 21.76 3.13
N THR A 252 7.74 22.17 4.05
CA THR A 252 8.15 22.52 5.42
C THR A 252 8.78 21.31 6.11
N VAL A 253 10.01 21.47 6.57
CA VAL A 253 10.76 20.41 7.29
C VAL A 253 10.14 20.20 8.66
N VAL A 254 9.81 18.95 8.95
CA VAL A 254 9.26 18.48 10.24
C VAL A 254 10.32 17.80 11.08
N SER A 255 11.22 17.06 10.41
CA SER A 255 12.33 16.34 11.05
C SER A 255 13.55 16.34 10.15
N GLU A 256 14.73 16.53 10.72
CA GLU A 256 16.01 16.45 10.01
C GLU A 256 16.45 14.98 9.76
N THR A 257 15.68 14.01 10.22
CA THR A 257 15.95 12.59 10.05
C THR A 257 14.68 11.81 9.75
N LEU A 258 14.84 10.65 9.09
CA LEU A 258 13.75 9.69 8.90
C LEU A 258 13.31 9.13 10.26
N GLY A 259 12.01 9.14 10.51
CA GLY A 259 11.40 8.44 11.64
C GLY A 259 11.02 9.28 12.83
N SER A 260 10.42 8.62 13.79
CA SER A 260 9.93 9.17 15.07
C SER A 260 8.90 10.31 14.94
N ILE A 261 8.13 10.30 13.86
CA ILE A 261 7.09 11.30 13.61
C ILE A 261 5.84 10.98 14.44
N ILE A 262 5.20 12.02 14.98
CA ILE A 262 3.86 11.92 15.54
C ILE A 262 2.84 12.60 14.61
N PRO A 263 1.59 12.08 14.52
CA PRO A 263 0.59 12.56 13.54
C PRO A 263 0.34 14.06 13.56
N SER A 264 0.38 14.69 14.73
CA SER A 264 0.16 16.15 14.87
C SER A 264 1.25 17.03 14.26
N GLN A 265 2.41 16.50 13.94
CA GLN A 265 3.52 17.25 13.35
C GLN A 265 3.39 17.44 11.83
N VAL A 266 2.64 16.57 11.16
CA VAL A 266 2.56 16.50 9.70
C VAL A 266 1.21 17.01 9.17
N ASP A 267 0.98 16.90 7.86
CA ASP A 267 -0.30 17.35 7.29
C ASP A 267 -1.43 16.43 7.72
N LYS A 268 -2.49 17.01 8.25
CA LYS A 268 -3.75 16.30 8.44
C LYS A 268 -4.60 16.49 7.18
N VAL A 269 -4.64 15.47 6.35
CA VAL A 269 -5.34 15.46 5.06
C VAL A 269 -6.84 15.37 5.26
N TYR A 270 -7.26 14.51 6.17
CA TYR A 270 -8.65 14.36 6.57
C TYR A 270 -8.75 14.30 8.09
N ASP A 271 -9.65 15.13 8.65
CA ASP A 271 -9.87 15.25 10.09
C ASP A 271 -11.18 14.56 10.48
N ALA A 272 -11.08 13.32 10.95
CA ALA A 272 -12.23 12.54 11.40
C ALA A 272 -12.92 13.12 12.64
N THR A 273 -12.25 13.97 13.41
CA THR A 273 -12.85 14.61 14.59
C THR A 273 -13.95 15.62 14.24
N ARG A 274 -13.94 16.11 13.00
CA ARG A 274 -14.93 17.09 12.51
C ARG A 274 -16.19 16.43 11.92
N THR A 275 -16.05 15.23 11.41
CA THR A 275 -17.14 14.53 10.70
C THR A 275 -17.65 13.31 11.46
N PHE A 276 -16.82 12.75 12.35
CA PHE A 276 -17.04 11.50 13.07
C PHE A 276 -17.12 10.27 12.13
N ASP A 277 -16.73 10.40 10.86
CA ASP A 277 -16.54 9.29 9.96
C ASP A 277 -15.08 8.84 10.04
N LYS A 278 -14.85 7.56 10.23
CA LYS A 278 -13.52 6.97 10.28
C LYS A 278 -12.97 6.84 8.87
N ALA A 279 -11.68 7.00 8.68
CA ALA A 279 -11.08 6.82 7.37
C ALA A 279 -10.04 5.70 7.36
N TRP A 280 -9.82 5.09 6.19
CA TRP A 280 -8.75 4.14 5.96
C TRP A 280 -8.09 4.42 4.63
N ILE A 281 -6.76 4.52 4.65
CA ILE A 281 -6.00 4.80 3.45
C ILE A 281 -5.97 3.60 2.50
N TRP A 282 -6.11 3.85 1.20
CA TRP A 282 -6.08 2.84 0.17
C TRP A 282 -4.88 2.98 -0.76
N ASP A 283 -4.62 4.18 -1.26
CA ASP A 283 -3.52 4.38 -2.17
C ASP A 283 -3.02 5.83 -2.14
N ILE A 284 -1.81 6.04 -2.65
CA ILE A 284 -1.14 7.33 -2.78
C ILE A 284 -0.32 7.38 -4.07
N ALA A 285 -0.47 8.45 -4.82
CA ALA A 285 0.31 8.79 -6.00
C ALA A 285 0.67 10.28 -6.00
N PHE A 286 1.32 10.76 -7.04
CA PHE A 286 1.65 12.17 -7.24
C PHE A 286 1.56 12.53 -8.73
N ASP A 287 1.24 13.80 -9.01
CA ASP A 287 1.17 14.31 -10.38
C ASP A 287 2.57 14.66 -10.94
N GLU A 288 2.61 15.10 -12.21
CA GLU A 288 3.85 15.52 -12.89
C GLU A 288 4.63 16.63 -12.16
N SER A 289 3.93 17.40 -11.32
CA SER A 289 4.55 18.41 -10.44
C SER A 289 4.93 17.85 -9.07
N GLU A 290 4.86 16.53 -8.91
CA GLU A 290 5.08 15.79 -7.65
C GLU A 290 4.15 16.24 -6.51
N LYS A 291 2.95 16.73 -6.83
CA LYS A 291 1.93 17.03 -5.84
C LYS A 291 1.18 15.76 -5.48
N PRO A 292 1.10 15.41 -4.19
CA PRO A 292 0.50 14.15 -3.77
C PRO A 292 -1.02 14.14 -3.94
N ILE A 293 -1.52 12.97 -4.28
CA ILE A 293 -2.94 12.61 -4.37
C ILE A 293 -3.14 11.33 -3.60
N LEU A 294 -4.16 11.28 -2.76
CA LEU A 294 -4.51 10.13 -1.95
C LEU A 294 -5.93 9.69 -2.27
N VAL A 295 -6.16 8.37 -2.19
CA VAL A 295 -7.51 7.81 -2.20
C VAL A 295 -7.72 6.98 -0.94
N TYR A 296 -8.93 7.07 -0.38
CA TYR A 296 -9.24 6.47 0.90
C TYR A 296 -10.75 6.19 1.04
N ALA A 297 -11.08 5.29 1.93
CA ALA A 297 -12.46 5.03 2.31
C ALA A 297 -12.83 5.82 3.57
N ARG A 298 -14.07 6.31 3.66
CA ARG A 298 -14.69 6.80 4.90
C ARG A 298 -15.79 5.85 5.33
N PHE A 299 -15.84 5.60 6.61
CA PHE A 299 -16.79 4.69 7.25
C PHE A 299 -17.65 5.47 8.23
N SER A 300 -18.96 5.41 8.04
CA SER A 300 -19.93 6.08 8.88
C SER A 300 -20.63 5.09 9.81
N ASP A 301 -20.49 5.28 11.11
CA ASP A 301 -21.20 4.49 12.12
C ASP A 301 -22.71 4.84 12.19
N ARG A 302 -23.13 5.93 11.53
CA ARG A 302 -24.52 6.42 11.61
C ARG A 302 -25.47 5.65 10.72
N ASP A 303 -24.99 5.23 9.57
CA ASP A 303 -25.80 4.57 8.53
C ASP A 303 -25.18 3.26 8.02
N ASN A 304 -24.08 2.81 8.65
CA ASN A 304 -23.34 1.59 8.29
C ASN A 304 -22.86 1.56 6.83
N LYS A 305 -22.58 2.71 6.26
CA LYS A 305 -22.09 2.84 4.89
C LYS A 305 -20.65 3.28 4.85
N HIS A 306 -20.00 2.94 3.76
CA HIS A 306 -18.73 3.53 3.43
C HIS A 306 -18.77 4.19 2.05
N SER A 307 -17.83 5.09 1.82
CA SER A 307 -17.70 5.84 0.58
C SER A 307 -16.23 6.03 0.25
N TYR A 308 -15.93 6.10 -1.04
CA TYR A 308 -14.59 6.40 -1.53
C TYR A 308 -14.41 7.88 -1.72
N TRP A 309 -13.22 8.35 -1.40
CA TRP A 309 -12.81 9.75 -1.44
C TRP A 309 -11.41 9.86 -2.02
N TYR A 310 -11.14 10.99 -2.68
CA TYR A 310 -9.77 11.40 -2.95
C TYR A 310 -9.46 12.72 -2.25
N ALA A 311 -8.18 12.92 -1.95
CA ALA A 311 -7.63 14.18 -1.50
C ALA A 311 -6.45 14.57 -2.38
N ARG A 312 -6.39 15.84 -2.79
CA ARG A 312 -5.32 16.38 -3.62
C ARG A 312 -4.70 17.59 -2.96
N TRP A 313 -3.37 17.64 -2.96
CA TRP A 313 -2.64 18.85 -2.60
C TRP A 313 -2.62 19.83 -3.78
N ASN A 314 -3.24 20.98 -3.65
CA ASN A 314 -3.30 21.98 -4.73
C ASN A 314 -2.11 22.97 -4.74
N GLY A 315 -1.14 22.80 -3.83
CA GLY A 315 0.00 23.71 -3.61
C GLY A 315 -0.17 24.63 -2.41
N ILE A 316 -1.38 24.73 -1.84
CA ILE A 316 -1.72 25.58 -0.70
C ILE A 316 -2.41 24.78 0.40
N LYS A 317 -3.34 23.91 0.03
CA LYS A 317 -4.16 23.12 0.96
C LYS A 317 -4.54 21.77 0.37
N TRP A 318 -4.94 20.85 1.23
CA TRP A 318 -5.58 19.60 0.85
C TRP A 318 -7.06 19.81 0.52
N GLU A 319 -7.48 19.34 -0.64
CA GLU A 319 -8.86 19.35 -1.10
C GLU A 319 -9.40 17.92 -1.13
N ASN A 320 -10.52 17.70 -0.43
CA ASN A 320 -11.11 16.37 -0.26
C ASN A 320 -12.43 16.29 -1.01
N HIS A 321 -12.59 15.28 -1.87
CA HIS A 321 -13.77 15.10 -2.69
C HIS A 321 -14.28 13.67 -2.61
N LYS A 322 -15.61 13.52 -2.49
CA LYS A 322 -16.27 12.22 -2.55
C LYS A 322 -16.28 11.73 -3.99
N ILE A 323 -15.91 10.45 -4.17
CA ILE A 323 -15.95 9.77 -5.45
C ILE A 323 -17.32 9.09 -5.62
N THR A 324 -17.65 8.16 -4.71
CA THR A 324 -18.89 7.39 -4.76
C THR A 324 -19.22 6.74 -3.43
N ASP A 325 -20.45 6.30 -3.27
CA ASP A 325 -20.81 5.37 -2.21
C ASP A 325 -20.33 3.96 -2.59
N ALA A 326 -19.87 3.22 -1.58
CA ALA A 326 -19.23 1.92 -1.76
C ALA A 326 -19.93 0.79 -0.96
N GLY A 327 -21.18 1.00 -0.59
CA GLY A 327 -22.01 -0.01 0.09
C GLY A 327 -21.86 -0.01 1.60
N GLN A 328 -22.16 -1.14 2.22
CA GLN A 328 -22.03 -1.32 3.66
C GLN A 328 -20.57 -1.49 4.06
N TRP A 329 -20.22 -1.08 5.28
CA TRP A 329 -18.91 -1.35 5.83
C TRP A 329 -18.94 -2.44 6.89
N PHE A 330 -17.77 -3.09 7.13
CA PHE A 330 -17.65 -4.06 8.21
C PHE A 330 -17.82 -3.34 9.55
N GLN A 331 -18.85 -3.77 10.29
CA GLN A 331 -19.18 -3.14 11.56
C GLN A 331 -18.17 -3.53 12.64
N ARG A 332 -18.03 -2.64 13.63
CA ARG A 332 -17.34 -2.92 14.87
C ARG A 332 -18.06 -3.99 15.71
N THR A 333 -19.20 -4.47 15.29
CA THR A 333 -19.98 -5.44 16.01
C THR A 333 -19.10 -6.63 16.33
N GLU A 334 -19.00 -6.81 17.64
CA GLU A 334 -18.55 -7.97 18.34
C GLU A 334 -18.21 -9.10 17.40
N TYR A 335 -16.95 -9.37 17.29
CA TYR A 335 -16.40 -10.46 16.52
C TYR A 335 -17.12 -11.72 16.97
N VAL A 336 -18.23 -12.03 16.35
CA VAL A 336 -18.94 -13.26 16.59
C VAL A 336 -18.13 -14.31 15.85
N LYS A 337 -17.22 -14.95 16.58
CA LYS A 337 -16.35 -16.04 16.12
C LYS A 337 -17.06 -17.15 15.33
N GLU A 338 -18.37 -17.11 15.29
CA GLU A 338 -19.22 -18.15 14.73
C GLU A 338 -19.71 -17.86 13.31
N LYS A 339 -19.36 -16.70 12.72
CA LYS A 339 -19.80 -16.34 11.37
C LYS A 339 -18.66 -15.79 10.54
N PRO A 340 -18.00 -16.61 9.73
CA PRO A 340 -16.87 -16.20 8.88
C PRO A 340 -17.22 -15.18 7.79
N GLU A 341 -18.49 -14.87 7.61
CA GLU A 341 -18.98 -13.93 6.56
C GLU A 341 -18.87 -12.45 6.97
N TYR A 342 -18.37 -12.13 8.16
CA TYR A 342 -18.38 -10.75 8.68
C TYR A 342 -17.39 -9.81 8.03
N GLU A 343 -16.42 -10.32 7.31
CA GLU A 343 -15.47 -9.48 6.58
C GLU A 343 -15.85 -9.29 5.10
N CYS A 344 -16.98 -9.82 4.66
CA CYS A 344 -17.48 -9.66 3.30
C CYS A 344 -17.72 -8.19 2.90
N ASN A 345 -17.85 -7.29 3.87
CA ASN A 345 -18.02 -5.86 3.65
C ASN A 345 -16.73 -5.05 3.77
N TYR A 346 -15.57 -5.68 3.76
CA TYR A 346 -14.34 -4.95 3.50
C TYR A 346 -14.48 -4.19 2.19
N SER A 347 -13.95 -2.97 2.16
CA SER A 347 -13.97 -2.16 0.96
C SER A 347 -13.38 -2.92 -0.24
N GLY A 348 -14.07 -2.91 -1.37
CA GLY A 348 -13.56 -3.52 -2.59
C GLY A 348 -12.35 -2.80 -3.17
N GLY A 349 -12.11 -1.56 -2.77
CA GLY A 349 -10.91 -0.80 -3.09
C GLY A 349 -11.15 0.41 -3.98
N VAL A 350 -10.25 1.34 -3.84
CA VAL A 350 -10.07 2.51 -4.71
C VAL A 350 -8.59 2.72 -4.93
N TYR A 351 -8.15 2.81 -6.19
CA TYR A 351 -6.76 2.91 -6.58
C TYR A 351 -6.55 4.05 -7.56
N LEU A 352 -5.37 4.65 -7.52
CA LEU A 352 -4.91 5.63 -8.48
C LEU A 352 -4.15 4.94 -9.62
N ASP A 353 -4.26 5.48 -10.81
CA ASP A 353 -3.29 5.22 -11.85
C ASP A 353 -2.01 5.99 -11.52
N HIS A 354 -0.90 5.29 -11.28
CA HIS A 354 0.33 5.93 -10.84
C HIS A 354 1.07 6.67 -11.95
N GLU A 355 0.78 6.36 -13.22
CA GLU A 355 1.31 7.11 -14.38
C GLU A 355 0.46 8.33 -14.71
N ASN A 356 -0.85 8.25 -14.46
CA ASN A 356 -1.78 9.36 -14.63
C ASN A 356 -2.76 9.45 -13.46
N PRO A 357 -2.39 10.05 -12.32
CA PRO A 357 -3.21 10.07 -11.11
C PRO A 357 -4.47 10.96 -11.20
N ASN A 358 -4.82 11.44 -12.39
CA ASN A 358 -6.16 11.94 -12.70
C ASN A 358 -7.17 10.83 -13.01
N ILE A 359 -6.70 9.59 -13.16
CA ILE A 359 -7.50 8.40 -13.34
C ILE A 359 -7.51 7.63 -12.02
N LEU A 360 -8.67 7.14 -11.66
CA LEU A 360 -8.83 6.26 -10.51
C LEU A 360 -9.75 5.08 -10.85
N TYR A 361 -9.49 3.97 -10.21
CA TYR A 361 -10.24 2.73 -10.35
C TYR A 361 -10.98 2.44 -9.05
N THR A 362 -12.26 2.10 -9.15
CA THR A 362 -13.07 1.71 -7.98
C THR A 362 -13.71 0.36 -8.22
N SER A 363 -13.75 -0.45 -7.16
CA SER A 363 -14.55 -1.65 -7.10
C SER A 363 -15.77 -1.38 -6.21
N ARG A 364 -16.95 -1.78 -6.69
CA ARG A 364 -18.24 -1.64 -5.97
C ARG A 364 -18.93 -3.00 -5.90
N PRO A 365 -19.65 -3.31 -4.80
CA PRO A 365 -20.53 -4.45 -4.75
C PRO A 365 -21.65 -4.34 -5.76
#